data_03cebc23064b8a76ef7f3cfc29038277
#
_entry.id   03cebc23064b8a76ef7f3cfc29038277
#
_cell.length_a   1.000
_cell.length_b   1.000
_cell.length_c   1.000
_cell.angle_alpha   90.00
_cell.angle_beta   90.00
_cell.angle_gamma   90.00
#
_symmetry.space_group_name_H-M   'P 1'
#
loop_
_entity.id
_entity.type
_entity.pdbx_description
1 polymer ?
#
loop_
_entity_poly.entity_id
_entity_poly.type
_entity_poly.pdbx_seq_one_letter_code
_entity_poly.pdbx_strand_id
1 'polypeptide(L)' 'MRKSDLIDRIAEQTGIPKVDILVVVEAFIKEVKLSLKQGT' A
#
# COMPACT_ATOMS: atom_id res chain seq x y z
N MET A 1 12.50 5.75 -6.17
CA MET A 1 11.14 5.34 -6.46
C MET A 1 10.19 5.89 -5.42
N ARG A 2 9.14 6.57 -5.85
CA ARG A 2 8.20 7.14 -4.90
C ARG A 2 7.00 6.21 -4.70
N LYS A 3 6.29 6.43 -3.60
CA LYS A 3 5.07 5.67 -3.31
C LYS A 3 4.06 5.78 -4.45
N SER A 4 3.90 6.96 -5.01
CA SER A 4 2.96 7.16 -6.11
C SER A 4 3.38 6.41 -7.37
N ASP A 5 4.67 6.32 -7.63
CA ASP A 5 5.17 5.57 -8.77
C ASP A 5 4.85 4.07 -8.62
N LEU A 6 5.02 3.57 -7.42
CA LEU A 6 4.72 2.18 -7.13
C LEU A 6 3.23 1.88 -7.32
N ILE A 7 2.39 2.78 -6.84
CA ILE A 7 0.94 2.62 -6.97
C ILE A 7 0.54 2.66 -8.45
N ASP A 8 1.14 3.56 -9.22
CA ASP A 8 0.86 3.65 -10.64
C ASP A 8 1.21 2.35 -11.36
N ARG A 9 2.36 1.77 -11.04
CA ARG A 9 2.79 0.54 -11.66
C ARG A 9 1.88 -0.63 -11.30
N ILE A 10 1.50 -0.73 -10.06
CA ILE A 10 0.61 -1.80 -9.62
C ILE A 10 -0.74 -1.66 -10.31
N ALA A 11 -1.26 -0.45 -10.40
CA ALA A 11 -2.52 -0.20 -11.08
C ALA A 11 -2.47 -0.64 -12.54
N GLU A 12 -1.37 -0.35 -13.20
CA GLU A 12 -1.19 -0.71 -14.59
C GLU A 12 -1.08 -2.22 -14.79
N GLN A 13 -0.37 -2.88 -13.92
CA GLN A 13 -0.16 -4.32 -14.02
C GLN A 13 -1.40 -5.14 -13.68
N THR A 14 -2.19 -4.67 -12.74
CA THR A 14 -3.33 -5.42 -12.22
C THR A 14 -4.66 -4.97 -12.79
N GLY A 15 -4.71 -3.76 -13.34
CA GLY A 15 -5.97 -3.19 -13.79
C GLY A 15 -6.84 -2.68 -12.66
N ILE A 16 -6.32 -2.63 -11.45
CA ILE A 16 -7.05 -2.13 -10.29
C ILE A 16 -6.96 -0.62 -10.23
N PRO A 17 -8.05 0.10 -9.94
CA PRO A 17 -8.01 1.56 -9.81
C PRO A 17 -7.01 1.99 -8.72
N LYS A 18 -6.35 3.12 -8.95
CA LYS A 18 -5.37 3.64 -8.00
C LYS A 18 -5.99 3.86 -6.62
N VAL A 19 -7.25 4.27 -6.59
CA VAL A 19 -7.94 4.51 -5.32
C VAL A 19 -7.96 3.24 -4.47
N ASP A 20 -8.30 2.13 -5.08
CA ASP A 20 -8.35 0.85 -4.37
C ASP A 20 -6.96 0.41 -3.91
N ILE A 21 -5.96 0.58 -4.76
CA ILE A 21 -4.59 0.25 -4.41
C ILE A 21 -4.11 1.11 -3.25
N LEU A 22 -4.44 2.38 -3.26
CA LEU A 22 -4.05 3.28 -2.19
C LEU A 22 -4.63 2.82 -0.85
N VAL A 23 -5.88 2.42 -0.84
CA VAL A 23 -6.53 1.93 0.37
C VAL A 23 -5.81 0.69 0.89
N VAL A 24 -5.50 -0.25 0.01
CA VAL A 24 -4.82 -1.48 0.41
C VAL A 24 -3.41 -1.19 0.93
N VAL A 25 -2.68 -0.33 0.25
CA VAL A 25 -1.31 0.01 0.65
C VAL A 25 -1.31 0.70 2.01
N GLU A 26 -2.23 1.61 2.23
CA GLU A 26 -2.30 2.30 3.51
C GLU A 26 -2.70 1.35 4.63
N ALA A 27 -3.62 0.45 4.36
CA ALA A 27 -4.01 -0.54 5.35
C ALA A 27 -2.83 -1.46 5.70
N PHE A 28 -2.05 -1.84 4.69
CA PHE A 28 -0.87 -2.66 4.88
C PHE A 28 0.16 -1.97 5.77
N ILE A 29 0.45 -0.72 5.48
CA ILE A 29 1.43 0.06 6.25
C ILE A 29 0.94 0.22 7.69
N LYS A 30 -0.34 0.47 7.86
CA LYS A 30 -0.93 0.63 9.19
C LYS A 30 -0.78 -0.66 10.01
N GLU A 31 -1.02 -1.81 9.39
CA GLU A 31 -0.88 -3.10 10.07
C GLU A 31 0.56 -3.38 10.49
N VAL A 32 1.50 -3.04 9.63
CA VAL A 32 2.91 -3.21 9.95
C VAL A 32 3.29 -2.36 11.16
N LYS A 33 2.83 -1.13 11.19
CA LYS A 33 3.12 -0.24 12.32
C LYS A 33 2.53 -0.76 13.62
N LEU A 34 1.31 -1.26 13.56
CA LEU A 34 0.66 -1.81 14.74
C LEU A 34 1.39 -3.05 15.23
N SER A 35 1.80 -3.89 14.33
CA SER A 35 2.52 -5.11 14.67
C SER A 35 3.84 -4.80 15.36
N LEU A 36 4.58 -3.84 14.83
CA LEU A 36 5.85 -3.44 15.43
C LEU A 36 5.65 -2.77 16.78
N LYS A 37 4.58 -2.00 16.93
CA LYS A 37 4.30 -1.30 18.17
C LYS A 37 3.96 -2.24 19.29
N GLN A 38 3.40 -3.41 19.00
CA GLN A 38 3.04 -4.38 20.02
C GLN A 38 4.23 -5.18 20.53
N GLY A 39 5.42 -4.84 20.08
CA GLY A 39 6.62 -5.31 20.72
C GLY A 39 6.99 -6.76 20.45
N THR A 40 6.73 -7.20 19.33
CA THR A 40 7.23 -8.52 18.97
C THR A 40 8.68 -8.46 18.53
#